data_19f7e776861520fb5a51ec7bba3cea52
#
_entry.id   19f7e776861520fb5a51ec7bba3cea52
#
_cell.length_a   1.000
_cell.length_b   1.000
_cell.length_c   1.000
_cell.angle_alpha   90.00
_cell.angle_beta   90.00
_cell.angle_gamma   90.00
#
_symmetry.space_group_name_H-M   'P 1'
#
loop_
_entity.id
_entity.type
_entity.pdbx_description
1 polymer ?
#
loop_
_entity_poly.entity_id
_entity_poly.type
_entity_poly.pdbx_seq_one_letter_code
_entity_poly.pdbx_strand_id
1 'polypeptide(L)'
;MNYQDINAETIDRWVKDGWEWGRPVSHETYVKAKQGTWDLHITPTKSVPHQWFGEIKGKKILGLASGGGQQMPIFAALGANCTVMDYSEEQLKSERMVAEREGYAIRIIRGDMTQRLPFEDEEFDMVFHPVSNCYVEEVKPIWKECWRVLKHGGILIAGTDHYVNYIVDEKEERIVNHLPFNPLKDPEQMRQLQDDDGGVQFSHSLEEQIGGQLEAGFVLTDLYEDVNGEGRLSELNIPTFLAMRSEKR
;
A
#
# COMPACT_ATOMS: atom_id res chain seq x y z
N MET A 1 -23.95 1.73 4.97
CA MET A 1 -22.70 1.54 4.22
C MET A 1 -21.60 1.71 5.24
N ASN A 2 -20.68 0.77 5.35
CA ASN A 2 -19.52 0.93 6.22
C ASN A 2 -18.45 1.79 5.51
N TYR A 3 -17.42 2.23 6.21
CA TYR A 3 -16.43 3.14 5.62
C TYR A 3 -15.58 2.43 4.54
N GLN A 4 -15.39 1.12 4.63
CA GLN A 4 -14.66 0.35 3.62
C GLN A 4 -15.38 0.37 2.28
N ASP A 5 -16.71 0.25 2.28
CA ASP A 5 -17.52 0.35 1.05
C ASP A 5 -17.43 1.77 0.45
N ILE A 6 -17.48 2.81 1.29
CA ILE A 6 -17.30 4.21 0.85
C ILE A 6 -15.93 4.36 0.18
N ASN A 7 -14.87 3.86 0.80
CA ASN A 7 -13.53 3.93 0.26
C ASN A 7 -13.39 3.16 -1.06
N ALA A 8 -13.97 1.96 -1.17
CA ALA A 8 -13.96 1.20 -2.41
C ALA A 8 -14.65 1.96 -3.55
N GLU A 9 -15.84 2.55 -3.31
CA GLU A 9 -16.55 3.35 -4.30
C GLU A 9 -15.78 4.61 -4.70
N THR A 10 -15.12 5.27 -3.74
CA THR A 10 -14.29 6.43 -3.99
C THR A 10 -13.07 6.07 -4.85
N ILE A 11 -12.32 5.03 -4.48
CA ILE A 11 -11.17 4.55 -5.25
C ILE A 11 -11.61 4.07 -6.63
N ASP A 12 -12.72 3.35 -6.75
CA ASP A 12 -13.27 2.92 -8.05
C ASP A 12 -13.58 4.12 -8.97
N ARG A 13 -14.07 5.23 -8.42
CA ARG A 13 -14.28 6.47 -9.16
C ARG A 13 -12.97 7.11 -9.58
N TRP A 14 -12.01 7.26 -8.67
CA TRP A 14 -10.70 7.83 -8.97
C TRP A 14 -9.96 7.05 -10.07
N VAL A 15 -10.01 5.72 -10.03
CA VAL A 15 -9.41 4.87 -11.06
C VAL A 15 -10.04 5.13 -12.43
N LYS A 16 -11.39 5.24 -12.51
CA LYS A 16 -12.11 5.58 -13.74
C LYS A 16 -11.75 6.96 -14.28
N ASP A 17 -11.50 7.91 -13.37
CA ASP A 17 -11.12 9.28 -13.69
C ASP A 17 -9.62 9.44 -14.01
N GLY A 18 -8.85 8.33 -13.96
CA GLY A 18 -7.45 8.29 -14.37
C GLY A 18 -6.44 8.60 -13.28
N TRP A 19 -6.83 8.38 -12.02
CA TRP A 19 -5.93 8.51 -10.87
C TRP A 19 -4.61 7.76 -11.08
N GLU A 20 -3.50 8.42 -10.77
CA GLU A 20 -2.17 7.90 -11.08
C GLU A 20 -1.85 6.57 -10.40
N TRP A 21 -2.28 6.39 -9.15
CA TRP A 21 -2.07 5.15 -8.38
C TRP A 21 -2.97 3.99 -8.81
N GLY A 22 -3.90 4.24 -9.74
CA GLY A 22 -4.69 3.23 -10.43
C GLY A 22 -4.25 2.97 -11.88
N ARG A 23 -3.18 3.63 -12.37
CA ARG A 23 -2.70 3.45 -13.76
C ARG A 23 -1.87 2.20 -13.90
N PRO A 24 -2.26 1.26 -14.75
CA PRO A 24 -1.48 0.06 -15.03
C PRO A 24 -0.15 0.39 -15.71
N VAL A 25 0.88 -0.42 -15.43
CA VAL A 25 2.15 -0.31 -16.15
C VAL A 25 1.98 -0.52 -17.64
N SER A 26 2.81 0.13 -18.45
CA SER A 26 2.84 -0.06 -19.89
C SER A 26 3.43 -1.42 -20.28
N HIS A 27 3.16 -1.89 -21.51
CA HIS A 27 3.84 -3.04 -22.10
C HIS A 27 5.36 -2.86 -22.10
N GLU A 28 5.84 -1.67 -22.43
CA GLU A 28 7.28 -1.35 -22.44
C GLU A 28 7.92 -1.55 -21.06
N THR A 29 7.25 -1.05 -20.00
CA THR A 29 7.71 -1.22 -18.62
C THR A 29 7.78 -2.70 -18.23
N TYR A 30 6.77 -3.50 -18.57
CA TYR A 30 6.77 -4.94 -18.33
C TYR A 30 7.92 -5.65 -19.05
N VAL A 31 8.17 -5.32 -20.33
CA VAL A 31 9.26 -5.91 -21.12
C VAL A 31 10.62 -5.54 -20.55
N LYS A 32 10.82 -4.26 -20.15
CA LYS A 32 12.05 -3.83 -19.47
C LYS A 32 12.30 -4.61 -18.18
N ALA A 33 11.26 -4.84 -17.39
CA ALA A 33 11.37 -5.65 -16.16
C ALA A 33 11.83 -7.10 -16.47
N LYS A 34 11.28 -7.74 -17.52
CA LYS A 34 11.74 -9.06 -17.98
C LYS A 34 13.21 -9.08 -18.41
N GLN A 35 13.74 -7.95 -18.85
CA GLN A 35 15.15 -7.77 -19.24
C GLN A 35 16.06 -7.37 -18.06
N GLY A 36 15.51 -7.26 -16.85
CA GLY A 36 16.25 -6.93 -15.63
C GLY A 36 16.35 -5.44 -15.32
N THR A 37 15.63 -4.59 -16.05
CA THR A 37 15.54 -3.14 -15.77
C THR A 37 14.16 -2.84 -15.20
N TRP A 38 14.10 -2.59 -13.91
CA TRP A 38 12.84 -2.39 -13.18
C TRP A 38 13.03 -1.54 -11.94
N ASP A 39 11.98 -0.87 -11.55
CA ASP A 39 11.83 -0.17 -10.27
C ASP A 39 10.44 -0.42 -9.72
N LEU A 40 10.32 -0.39 -8.40
CA LEU A 40 9.07 -0.48 -7.67
C LEU A 40 8.98 0.67 -6.67
N HIS A 41 7.86 1.35 -6.69
CA HIS A 41 7.54 2.40 -5.74
C HIS A 41 6.53 1.87 -4.72
N ILE A 42 6.75 2.25 -3.47
CA ILE A 42 5.83 1.98 -2.37
C ILE A 42 5.46 3.29 -1.65
N THR A 43 6.19 4.34 -1.97
CA THR A 43 5.99 5.73 -1.58
C THR A 43 6.15 6.63 -2.81
N PRO A 44 5.70 7.89 -2.81
CA PRO A 44 5.53 8.69 -4.03
C PRO A 44 6.81 8.93 -4.85
N THR A 45 7.94 9.26 -4.22
CA THR A 45 9.09 9.79 -4.96
C THR A 45 10.29 8.87 -5.00
N LYS A 46 10.38 7.87 -4.12
CA LYS A 46 11.54 6.99 -4.00
C LYS A 46 11.23 5.57 -4.42
N SER A 47 12.10 4.99 -5.24
CA SER A 47 12.09 3.55 -5.51
C SER A 47 12.50 2.74 -4.29
N VAL A 48 11.88 1.60 -4.08
CA VAL A 48 12.31 0.63 -3.06
C VAL A 48 13.70 0.10 -3.41
N PRO A 49 14.67 0.11 -2.48
CA PRO A 49 16.01 -0.40 -2.74
C PRO A 49 15.98 -1.87 -3.19
N HIS A 50 16.63 -2.21 -4.29
CA HIS A 50 16.62 -3.57 -4.86
C HIS A 50 17.07 -4.65 -3.87
N GLN A 51 18.01 -4.32 -2.98
CA GLN A 51 18.49 -5.26 -1.95
C GLN A 51 17.41 -5.66 -0.94
N TRP A 52 16.28 -4.92 -0.84
CA TRP A 52 15.19 -5.26 0.04
C TRP A 52 14.43 -6.51 -0.40
N PHE A 53 14.40 -6.79 -1.71
CA PHE A 53 13.60 -7.87 -2.29
C PHE A 53 14.28 -9.24 -2.19
N GLY A 54 15.62 -9.29 -2.17
CA GLY A 54 16.36 -10.53 -2.30
C GLY A 54 16.09 -11.22 -3.65
N GLU A 55 16.05 -12.55 -3.67
CA GLU A 55 15.69 -13.30 -4.87
C GLU A 55 14.17 -13.31 -5.06
N ILE A 56 13.70 -12.84 -6.22
CA ILE A 56 12.27 -12.73 -6.55
C ILE A 56 11.76 -13.95 -7.31
N LYS A 57 12.60 -14.53 -8.21
CA LYS A 57 12.19 -15.61 -9.08
C LYS A 57 11.70 -16.83 -8.30
N GLY A 58 10.50 -17.32 -8.65
CA GLY A 58 9.86 -18.47 -8.02
C GLY A 58 9.22 -18.23 -6.67
N LYS A 59 9.38 -17.04 -6.08
CA LYS A 59 8.77 -16.68 -4.80
C LYS A 59 7.27 -16.48 -4.93
N LYS A 60 6.54 -16.84 -3.88
CA LYS A 60 5.12 -16.52 -3.73
C LYS A 60 4.99 -15.14 -3.10
N ILE A 61 4.46 -14.18 -3.83
CA ILE A 61 4.33 -12.78 -3.40
C ILE A 61 2.86 -12.41 -3.30
N LEU A 62 2.46 -11.87 -2.15
CA LEU A 62 1.17 -11.25 -1.95
C LEU A 62 1.29 -9.73 -2.10
N GLY A 63 0.58 -9.15 -3.05
CA GLY A 63 0.26 -7.73 -3.07
C GLY A 63 -1.00 -7.50 -2.24
N LEU A 64 -0.86 -6.89 -1.07
CA LEU A 64 -1.97 -6.59 -0.17
C LEU A 64 -2.38 -5.12 -0.33
N ALA A 65 -3.64 -4.88 -0.71
CA ALA A 65 -4.13 -3.57 -1.16
C ALA A 65 -3.19 -2.97 -2.23
N SER A 66 -2.83 -3.79 -3.21
CA SER A 66 -1.84 -3.50 -4.25
C SER A 66 -2.42 -3.80 -5.64
N GLY A 67 -3.70 -3.50 -5.83
CA GLY A 67 -4.33 -3.55 -7.14
C GLY A 67 -3.76 -2.50 -8.12
N GLY A 68 -4.44 -2.29 -9.24
CA GLY A 68 -4.06 -1.25 -10.19
C GLY A 68 -3.10 -1.68 -11.29
N GLY A 69 -2.55 -2.88 -11.25
CA GLY A 69 -1.66 -3.37 -12.31
C GLY A 69 -0.32 -2.63 -12.34
N GLN A 70 0.22 -2.27 -11.19
CA GLN A 70 1.47 -1.52 -11.07
C GLN A 70 2.63 -2.40 -10.58
N GLN A 71 2.52 -2.97 -9.39
CA GLN A 71 3.62 -3.69 -8.74
C GLN A 71 3.62 -5.18 -9.12
N MET A 72 2.46 -5.84 -9.09
CA MET A 72 2.37 -7.28 -9.38
C MET A 72 2.83 -7.66 -10.79
N PRO A 73 2.56 -6.87 -11.85
CA PRO A 73 3.13 -7.14 -13.17
C PRO A 73 4.66 -7.17 -13.18
N ILE A 74 5.31 -6.29 -12.44
CA ILE A 74 6.77 -6.26 -12.34
C ILE A 74 7.29 -7.52 -11.65
N PHE A 75 6.69 -7.93 -10.53
CA PHE A 75 7.05 -9.18 -9.87
C PHE A 75 6.82 -10.40 -10.77
N ALA A 76 5.71 -10.42 -11.53
CA ALA A 76 5.44 -11.47 -12.50
C ALA A 76 6.48 -11.51 -13.62
N ALA A 77 6.89 -10.36 -14.16
CA ALA A 77 7.95 -10.22 -15.15
C ALA A 77 9.29 -10.76 -14.65
N LEU A 78 9.56 -10.63 -13.35
CA LEU A 78 10.75 -11.15 -12.66
C LEU A 78 10.61 -12.64 -12.28
N GLY A 79 9.49 -13.28 -12.62
CA GLY A 79 9.27 -14.72 -12.43
C GLY A 79 8.72 -15.12 -11.06
N ALA A 80 8.10 -14.20 -10.33
CA ALA A 80 7.37 -14.52 -9.11
C ALA A 80 6.02 -15.20 -9.38
N ASN A 81 5.50 -15.91 -8.39
CA ASN A 81 4.13 -16.41 -8.34
C ASN A 81 3.28 -15.37 -7.57
N CYS A 82 2.54 -14.55 -8.30
CA CYS A 82 1.85 -13.40 -7.74
C CYS A 82 0.41 -13.73 -7.30
N THR A 83 0.04 -13.19 -6.16
CA THR A 83 -1.33 -13.07 -5.67
C THR A 83 -1.58 -11.60 -5.35
N VAL A 84 -2.72 -11.05 -5.74
CA VAL A 84 -3.14 -9.70 -5.35
C VAL A 84 -4.47 -9.78 -4.63
N MET A 85 -4.60 -8.99 -3.57
CA MET A 85 -5.84 -8.78 -2.86
C MET A 85 -6.09 -7.28 -2.72
N ASP A 86 -7.26 -6.84 -3.14
CA ASP A 86 -7.70 -5.44 -3.04
C ASP A 86 -9.21 -5.40 -2.78
N TYR A 87 -9.72 -4.30 -2.24
CA TYR A 87 -11.15 -4.14 -2.03
C TYR A 87 -11.84 -3.39 -3.17
N SER A 88 -11.09 -2.58 -3.95
CA SER A 88 -11.57 -1.89 -5.14
C SER A 88 -11.66 -2.83 -6.34
N GLU A 89 -12.84 -2.91 -6.96
CA GLU A 89 -13.05 -3.74 -8.15
C GLU A 89 -12.34 -3.16 -9.38
N GLU A 90 -12.26 -1.83 -9.51
CA GLU A 90 -11.57 -1.19 -10.64
C GLU A 90 -10.05 -1.38 -10.56
N GLN A 91 -9.47 -1.34 -9.36
CA GLN A 91 -8.07 -1.72 -9.16
C GLN A 91 -7.80 -3.17 -9.60
N LEU A 92 -8.69 -4.10 -9.23
CA LEU A 92 -8.57 -5.51 -9.65
C LEU A 92 -8.82 -5.72 -11.14
N LYS A 93 -9.67 -4.90 -11.80
CA LYS A 93 -9.84 -4.93 -13.25
C LYS A 93 -8.58 -4.49 -13.97
N SER A 94 -7.90 -3.44 -13.48
CA SER A 94 -6.62 -3.00 -14.01
C SER A 94 -5.58 -4.12 -13.93
N GLU A 95 -5.53 -4.85 -12.82
CA GLU A 95 -4.63 -6.00 -12.66
C GLU A 95 -4.93 -7.13 -13.67
N ARG A 96 -6.21 -7.51 -13.83
CA ARG A 96 -6.64 -8.53 -14.81
C ARG A 96 -6.25 -8.13 -16.24
N MET A 97 -6.49 -6.86 -16.59
CA MET A 97 -6.17 -6.33 -17.92
C MET A 97 -4.67 -6.46 -18.24
N VAL A 98 -3.80 -6.13 -17.27
CA VAL A 98 -2.35 -6.27 -17.49
C VAL A 98 -1.97 -7.74 -17.58
N ALA A 99 -2.49 -8.61 -16.72
CA ALA A 99 -2.19 -10.04 -16.74
C ALA A 99 -2.59 -10.69 -18.08
N GLU A 100 -3.78 -10.34 -18.61
CA GLU A 100 -4.25 -10.80 -19.91
C GLU A 100 -3.39 -10.27 -21.05
N ARG A 101 -3.06 -8.97 -21.05
CA ARG A 101 -2.22 -8.31 -22.06
C ARG A 101 -0.83 -8.93 -22.14
N GLU A 102 -0.21 -9.19 -20.99
CA GLU A 102 1.17 -9.68 -20.91
C GLU A 102 1.28 -11.22 -20.85
N GLY A 103 0.16 -11.91 -20.68
CA GLY A 103 0.08 -13.38 -20.70
C GLY A 103 0.70 -14.08 -19.50
N TYR A 104 0.61 -13.52 -18.30
CA TYR A 104 1.06 -14.17 -17.06
C TYR A 104 -0.13 -14.57 -16.18
N ALA A 105 0.09 -15.59 -15.35
CA ALA A 105 -0.90 -16.04 -14.37
C ALA A 105 -0.76 -15.25 -13.05
N ILE A 106 -1.88 -14.81 -12.50
CA ILE A 106 -1.97 -14.18 -11.19
C ILE A 106 -3.27 -14.61 -10.49
N ARG A 107 -3.21 -14.84 -9.18
CA ARG A 107 -4.39 -15.06 -8.35
C ARG A 107 -4.92 -13.70 -7.88
N ILE A 108 -6.14 -13.36 -8.27
CA ILE A 108 -6.78 -12.07 -7.96
C ILE A 108 -7.93 -12.31 -7.00
N ILE A 109 -7.95 -11.61 -5.87
CA ILE A 109 -8.94 -11.76 -4.81
C ILE A 109 -9.49 -10.40 -4.45
N ARG A 110 -10.81 -10.25 -4.46
CA ARG A 110 -11.48 -9.12 -3.82
C ARG A 110 -11.66 -9.44 -2.34
N GLY A 111 -11.13 -8.59 -1.46
CA GLY A 111 -11.21 -8.82 -0.02
C GLY A 111 -10.85 -7.60 0.81
N ASP A 112 -11.43 -7.53 1.99
CA ASP A 112 -11.18 -6.50 3.00
C ASP A 112 -9.98 -6.91 3.86
N MET A 113 -8.90 -6.12 3.83
CA MET A 113 -7.68 -6.40 4.60
C MET A 113 -7.84 -6.22 6.11
N THR A 114 -8.94 -5.61 6.57
CA THR A 114 -9.26 -5.49 7.99
C THR A 114 -9.80 -6.79 8.59
N GLN A 115 -10.16 -7.75 7.73
CA GLN A 115 -10.65 -9.08 8.11
C GLN A 115 -9.53 -10.11 8.08
N ARG A 116 -9.81 -11.31 8.61
CA ARG A 116 -8.87 -12.43 8.43
C ARG A 116 -8.65 -12.66 6.93
N LEU A 117 -7.39 -12.62 6.51
CA LEU A 117 -7.03 -12.84 5.11
C LEU A 117 -7.34 -14.29 4.68
N PRO A 118 -7.90 -14.50 3.47
CA PRO A 118 -8.31 -15.82 2.97
C PRO A 118 -7.13 -16.64 2.45
N PHE A 119 -6.05 -16.69 3.24
CA PHE A 119 -4.81 -17.39 2.94
C PHE A 119 -4.42 -18.29 4.11
N GLU A 120 -3.68 -19.35 3.80
CA GLU A 120 -3.12 -20.25 4.81
C GLU A 120 -1.99 -19.56 5.60
N ASP A 121 -1.71 -20.09 6.78
CA ASP A 121 -0.53 -19.69 7.53
C ASP A 121 0.73 -20.04 6.72
N GLU A 122 1.71 -19.15 6.72
CA GLU A 122 3.00 -19.37 6.04
C GLU A 122 2.90 -19.67 4.53
N GLU A 123 1.91 -19.07 3.85
CA GLU A 123 1.71 -19.27 2.42
C GLU A 123 2.72 -18.51 1.55
N PHE A 124 3.14 -17.30 1.97
CA PHE A 124 3.92 -16.37 1.14
C PHE A 124 5.37 -16.21 1.58
N ASP A 125 6.24 -15.98 0.61
CA ASP A 125 7.64 -15.61 0.84
C ASP A 125 7.79 -14.10 1.05
N MET A 126 6.87 -13.29 0.50
CA MET A 126 6.85 -11.84 0.63
C MET A 126 5.42 -11.31 0.66
N VAL A 127 5.17 -10.28 1.47
CA VAL A 127 4.01 -9.39 1.38
C VAL A 127 4.52 -8.02 0.95
N PHE A 128 3.95 -7.50 -0.14
CA PHE A 128 4.17 -6.14 -0.63
C PHE A 128 2.91 -5.32 -0.39
N HIS A 129 3.00 -4.30 0.45
CA HIS A 129 1.86 -3.56 0.96
C HIS A 129 2.08 -2.05 0.74
N PRO A 130 1.63 -1.48 -0.40
CA PRO A 130 1.76 -0.05 -0.67
C PRO A 130 0.94 0.79 0.30
N VAL A 131 1.12 2.11 0.23
CA VAL A 131 0.37 3.06 1.06
C VAL A 131 -1.13 2.85 0.89
N SER A 132 -1.76 2.31 1.92
CA SER A 132 -3.21 2.01 1.97
C SER A 132 -3.76 1.96 3.39
N ASN A 133 -2.89 1.97 4.40
CA ASN A 133 -3.30 1.95 5.80
C ASN A 133 -4.11 3.18 6.21
N CYS A 134 -3.96 4.29 5.50
CA CYS A 134 -4.79 5.47 5.69
C CYS A 134 -6.30 5.20 5.50
N TYR A 135 -6.67 4.15 4.77
CA TYR A 135 -8.07 3.81 4.53
C TYR A 135 -8.66 2.84 5.55
N VAL A 136 -7.96 2.55 6.64
CA VAL A 136 -8.45 1.67 7.71
C VAL A 136 -8.32 2.31 9.09
N GLU A 137 -9.28 2.06 9.97
CA GLU A 137 -9.27 2.64 11.33
C GLU A 137 -8.23 1.99 12.24
N GLU A 138 -7.97 0.68 12.09
CA GLU A 138 -7.03 -0.07 12.94
C GLU A 138 -6.02 -0.86 12.09
N VAL A 139 -4.73 -0.57 12.22
CA VAL A 139 -3.65 -1.21 11.43
C VAL A 139 -3.00 -2.41 12.11
N LYS A 140 -3.02 -2.50 13.45
CA LYS A 140 -2.38 -3.61 14.18
C LYS A 140 -2.90 -5.01 13.79
N PRO A 141 -4.21 -5.22 13.52
CA PRO A 141 -4.69 -6.50 12.99
C PRO A 141 -4.09 -6.87 11.63
N ILE A 142 -3.85 -5.87 10.76
CA ILE A 142 -3.24 -6.09 9.44
C ILE A 142 -1.81 -6.62 9.59
N TRP A 143 -1.02 -6.04 10.51
CA TRP A 143 0.34 -6.52 10.77
C TRP A 143 0.37 -7.96 11.27
N LYS A 144 -0.59 -8.35 12.12
CA LYS A 144 -0.73 -9.74 12.62
C LYS A 144 -1.07 -10.71 11.49
N GLU A 145 -1.96 -10.31 10.57
CA GLU A 145 -2.31 -11.12 9.41
C GLU A 145 -1.14 -11.23 8.41
N CYS A 146 -0.41 -10.12 8.14
CA CYS A 146 0.81 -10.16 7.35
C CYS A 146 1.84 -11.13 7.96
N TRP A 147 2.02 -11.08 9.28
CA TRP A 147 2.92 -12.01 9.98
C TRP A 147 2.45 -13.47 9.85
N ARG A 148 1.15 -13.72 10.01
CA ARG A 148 0.57 -15.06 9.93
C ARG A 148 0.78 -15.69 8.55
N VAL A 149 0.50 -14.95 7.49
CA VAL A 149 0.56 -15.48 6.11
C VAL A 149 1.98 -15.57 5.55
N LEU A 150 2.94 -14.88 6.15
CA LEU A 150 4.35 -14.99 5.78
C LEU A 150 4.99 -16.24 6.35
N LYS A 151 5.84 -16.88 5.58
CA LYS A 151 6.73 -17.96 6.03
C LYS A 151 7.79 -17.41 6.99
N HIS A 152 8.38 -18.29 7.79
CA HIS A 152 9.63 -17.95 8.49
C HIS A 152 10.72 -17.55 7.48
N GLY A 153 11.44 -16.48 7.76
CA GLY A 153 12.36 -15.84 6.80
C GLY A 153 11.68 -15.02 5.72
N GLY A 154 10.34 -14.93 5.74
CA GLY A 154 9.56 -14.12 4.80
C GLY A 154 9.69 -12.62 5.10
N ILE A 155 9.44 -11.81 4.08
CA ILE A 155 9.69 -10.36 4.09
C ILE A 155 8.37 -9.62 3.94
N LEU A 156 8.14 -8.62 4.79
CA LEU A 156 7.14 -7.57 4.61
C LEU A 156 7.84 -6.31 4.11
N ILE A 157 7.40 -5.80 2.95
CA ILE A 157 7.76 -4.46 2.46
C ILE A 157 6.49 -3.63 2.48
N ALA A 158 6.44 -2.62 3.36
CA ALA A 158 5.26 -1.81 3.59
C ALA A 158 5.56 -0.31 3.43
N GLY A 159 4.68 0.38 2.70
CA GLY A 159 4.63 1.83 2.65
C GLY A 159 3.47 2.34 3.50
N THR A 160 3.68 3.41 4.22
CA THR A 160 2.64 4.10 4.99
C THR A 160 2.75 5.60 4.82
N ASP A 161 1.62 6.27 4.89
CA ASP A 161 1.60 7.71 5.07
C ASP A 161 2.01 8.08 6.51
N HIS A 162 2.37 9.33 6.69
CA HIS A 162 2.74 9.88 7.99
C HIS A 162 1.61 10.77 8.52
N TYR A 163 1.35 10.73 9.82
CA TYR A 163 0.30 11.53 10.45
C TYR A 163 0.44 13.05 10.24
N VAL A 164 1.61 13.52 9.80
CA VAL A 164 1.84 14.93 9.44
C VAL A 164 0.88 15.40 8.34
N ASN A 165 0.50 14.51 7.41
CA ASN A 165 -0.47 14.82 6.34
C ASN A 165 -1.83 15.28 6.88
N TYR A 166 -2.18 14.88 8.09
CA TYR A 166 -3.51 15.10 8.68
C TYR A 166 -3.61 16.29 9.60
N ILE A 167 -2.48 16.87 10.02
CA ILE A 167 -2.50 18.00 10.97
C ILE A 167 -2.56 19.36 10.30
N VAL A 168 -2.23 19.46 9.02
CA VAL A 168 -2.11 20.73 8.29
C VAL A 168 -3.36 21.07 7.50
N ASP A 169 -3.50 22.34 7.14
CA ASP A 169 -4.52 22.82 6.20
C ASP A 169 -4.15 22.42 4.75
N GLU A 170 -5.08 22.62 3.79
CA GLU A 170 -4.90 22.35 2.36
C GLU A 170 -3.64 22.99 1.76
N LYS A 171 -3.20 24.13 2.29
CA LYS A 171 -1.98 24.82 1.85
C LYS A 171 -0.71 24.34 2.55
N GLU A 172 -0.85 23.43 3.50
CA GLU A 172 0.24 22.92 4.33
C GLU A 172 1.01 24.02 5.09
N GLU A 173 0.34 25.15 5.42
CA GLU A 173 0.94 26.30 6.09
C GLU A 173 0.64 26.36 7.58
N ARG A 174 -0.46 25.74 8.04
CA ARG A 174 -0.93 25.83 9.42
C ARG A 174 -1.34 24.49 9.96
N ILE A 175 -1.08 24.28 11.25
CA ILE A 175 -1.63 23.15 11.98
C ILE A 175 -3.07 23.50 12.35
N VAL A 176 -4.01 22.68 11.88
CA VAL A 176 -5.46 22.90 12.05
C VAL A 176 -6.17 21.73 12.71
N ASN A 177 -5.63 20.52 12.61
CA ASN A 177 -6.24 19.33 13.19
C ASN A 177 -5.43 18.79 14.37
N HIS A 178 -6.13 18.16 15.30
CA HIS A 178 -5.52 17.34 16.35
C HIS A 178 -5.39 15.87 15.90
N LEU A 179 -4.55 15.12 16.57
CA LEU A 179 -4.39 13.68 16.39
C LEU A 179 -5.05 12.91 17.56
N PRO A 180 -5.53 11.68 17.33
CA PRO A 180 -5.57 11.02 16.03
C PRO A 180 -6.60 11.69 15.10
N PHE A 181 -6.29 11.74 13.80
CA PHE A 181 -7.29 12.08 12.80
C PHE A 181 -8.17 10.85 12.59
N ASN A 182 -9.43 10.92 13.05
CA ASN A 182 -10.39 9.84 12.97
C ASN A 182 -11.79 10.38 12.66
N PRO A 183 -12.17 10.42 11.39
CA PRO A 183 -13.45 11.01 10.96
C PRO A 183 -14.69 10.27 11.46
N LEU A 184 -14.57 9.04 11.91
CA LEU A 184 -15.67 8.30 12.52
C LEU A 184 -15.99 8.80 13.95
N LYS A 185 -15.02 9.46 14.59
CA LYS A 185 -15.12 9.97 15.95
C LYS A 185 -15.20 11.50 16.02
N ASP A 186 -14.87 12.18 14.91
CA ASP A 186 -14.87 13.65 14.81
C ASP A 186 -15.66 14.11 13.56
N PRO A 187 -16.85 14.71 13.75
CA PRO A 187 -17.67 15.21 12.63
C PRO A 187 -17.02 16.33 11.82
N GLU A 188 -16.08 17.10 12.38
CA GLU A 188 -15.37 18.16 11.67
C GLU A 188 -14.38 17.54 10.69
N GLN A 189 -13.60 16.55 11.14
CA GLN A 189 -12.68 15.80 10.29
C GLN A 189 -13.44 15.04 9.19
N MET A 190 -14.63 14.51 9.50
CA MET A 190 -15.47 13.87 8.47
C MET A 190 -15.94 14.88 7.41
N ARG A 191 -16.32 16.08 7.80
CA ARG A 191 -16.71 17.15 6.84
C ARG A 191 -15.55 17.52 5.92
N GLN A 192 -14.37 17.73 6.49
CA GLN A 192 -13.16 18.04 5.71
C GLN A 192 -12.92 17.02 4.60
N LEU A 193 -12.97 15.73 4.91
CA LEU A 193 -12.79 14.66 3.89
C LEU A 193 -13.90 14.62 2.83
N GLN A 194 -15.13 14.96 3.20
CA GLN A 194 -16.25 15.02 2.25
C GLN A 194 -16.10 16.19 1.27
N ASP A 195 -15.63 17.34 1.76
CA ASP A 195 -15.37 18.51 0.94
C ASP A 195 -14.22 18.27 -0.06
N ASP A 196 -13.21 17.49 0.34
CA ASP A 196 -12.02 17.17 -0.46
C ASP A 196 -12.19 15.95 -1.36
N ASP A 197 -13.34 15.26 -1.34
CA ASP A 197 -13.56 13.97 -2.01
C ASP A 197 -12.50 12.88 -1.65
N GLY A 198 -11.96 12.97 -0.43
CA GLY A 198 -10.80 12.18 0.01
C GLY A 198 -11.11 10.73 0.44
N GLY A 199 -12.36 10.31 0.41
CA GLY A 199 -12.79 9.06 1.05
C GLY A 199 -12.71 9.18 2.58
N VAL A 200 -12.74 8.07 3.30
CA VAL A 200 -12.62 8.04 4.76
C VAL A 200 -11.20 7.64 5.12
N GLN A 201 -10.40 8.60 5.58
CA GLN A 201 -9.00 8.41 5.89
C GLN A 201 -8.73 8.58 7.38
N PHE A 202 -7.68 7.91 7.87
CA PHE A 202 -7.27 7.87 9.27
C PHE A 202 -5.78 8.12 9.39
N SER A 203 -5.38 8.90 10.40
CA SER A 203 -3.96 8.99 10.76
C SER A 203 -3.56 7.84 11.66
N HIS A 204 -2.33 7.37 11.51
CA HIS A 204 -1.73 6.38 12.39
C HIS A 204 -0.41 6.87 12.95
N SER A 205 -0.19 6.59 14.24
CA SER A 205 1.07 6.90 14.89
C SER A 205 2.19 5.94 14.45
N LEU A 206 3.44 6.34 14.63
CA LEU A 206 4.58 5.44 14.44
C LEU A 206 4.53 4.23 15.38
N GLU A 207 3.91 4.39 16.56
CA GLU A 207 3.66 3.29 17.48
C GLU A 207 2.71 2.24 16.88
N GLU A 208 1.69 2.66 16.13
CA GLU A 208 0.77 1.76 15.45
C GLU A 208 1.41 1.14 14.21
N GLN A 209 2.16 1.92 13.42
CA GLN A 209 2.76 1.47 12.16
C GLN A 209 4.03 0.61 12.41
N ILE A 210 4.99 1.11 13.17
CA ILE A 210 6.24 0.41 13.48
C ILE A 210 6.06 -0.52 14.68
N GLY A 211 5.56 0.02 15.79
CA GLY A 211 5.35 -0.75 17.03
C GLY A 211 4.39 -1.91 16.81
N GLY A 212 3.33 -1.73 16.00
CA GLY A 212 2.40 -2.78 15.62
C GLY A 212 3.06 -3.94 14.88
N GLN A 213 4.04 -3.67 13.98
CA GLN A 213 4.83 -4.73 13.34
C GLN A 213 5.70 -5.48 14.36
N LEU A 214 6.37 -4.76 15.26
CA LEU A 214 7.17 -5.36 16.33
C LEU A 214 6.32 -6.21 17.28
N GLU A 215 5.14 -5.73 17.67
CA GLU A 215 4.17 -6.48 18.48
C GLU A 215 3.67 -7.76 17.78
N ALA A 216 3.52 -7.73 16.45
CA ALA A 216 3.16 -8.90 15.66
C ALA A 216 4.28 -9.95 15.58
N GLY A 217 5.52 -9.59 15.92
CA GLY A 217 6.68 -10.47 15.92
C GLY A 217 7.68 -10.23 14.78
N PHE A 218 7.50 -9.19 14.01
CA PHE A 218 8.46 -8.78 12.98
C PHE A 218 9.73 -8.21 13.57
N VAL A 219 10.81 -8.33 12.83
CA VAL A 219 12.06 -7.60 13.05
C VAL A 219 12.20 -6.57 11.95
N LEU A 220 12.14 -5.29 12.29
CA LEU A 220 12.42 -4.20 11.35
C LEU A 220 13.89 -4.26 10.95
N THR A 221 14.18 -4.37 9.67
CA THR A 221 15.55 -4.54 9.15
C THR A 221 16.04 -3.32 8.39
N ASP A 222 15.13 -2.52 7.84
CA ASP A 222 15.46 -1.29 7.13
C ASP A 222 14.23 -0.37 7.04
N LEU A 223 14.45 0.93 6.82
CA LEU A 223 13.41 1.91 6.56
C LEU A 223 13.98 3.12 5.81
N TYR A 224 13.11 3.85 5.10
CA TYR A 224 13.39 5.20 4.60
C TYR A 224 12.16 6.09 4.69
N GLU A 225 12.38 7.39 4.81
CA GLU A 225 11.34 8.41 4.72
C GLU A 225 11.26 8.97 3.31
N ASP A 226 10.07 9.43 2.93
CA ASP A 226 9.80 10.03 1.62
C ASP A 226 8.88 11.25 1.77
N VAL A 227 8.82 12.05 0.72
CA VAL A 227 7.95 13.24 0.62
C VAL A 227 6.88 13.03 -0.43
N ASN A 228 5.86 13.86 -0.45
CA ASN A 228 4.77 13.78 -1.43
C ASN A 228 5.22 14.12 -2.87
N GLY A 229 6.31 14.86 -3.03
CA GLY A 229 6.81 15.31 -4.33
C GLY A 229 6.31 16.71 -4.71
N GLU A 230 5.23 17.17 -4.12
CA GLU A 230 4.66 18.50 -4.29
C GLU A 230 4.10 19.01 -2.94
N GLY A 231 3.68 20.28 -2.88
CA GLY A 231 3.16 20.90 -1.67
C GLY A 231 4.23 21.51 -0.77
N ARG A 232 3.78 22.26 0.23
CA ARG A 232 4.67 23.01 1.13
C ARG A 232 5.52 22.12 2.02
N LEU A 233 4.98 21.01 2.49
CA LEU A 233 5.73 20.04 3.27
C LEU A 233 6.89 19.46 2.47
N SER A 234 6.65 19.13 1.18
CA SER A 234 7.68 18.64 0.27
C SER A 234 8.77 19.69 0.00
N GLU A 235 8.39 20.95 -0.25
CA GLU A 235 9.35 22.07 -0.42
C GLU A 235 10.25 22.24 0.81
N LEU A 236 9.72 21.99 2.00
CA LEU A 236 10.46 22.07 3.26
C LEU A 236 11.18 20.76 3.60
N ASN A 237 11.11 19.76 2.73
CA ASN A 237 11.68 18.43 2.95
C ASN A 237 11.19 17.76 4.24
N ILE A 238 9.91 17.96 4.57
CA ILE A 238 9.26 17.31 5.71
C ILE A 238 8.73 15.97 5.25
N PRO A 239 9.14 14.84 5.86
CA PRO A 239 8.68 13.52 5.46
C PRO A 239 7.17 13.36 5.68
N THR A 240 6.49 12.88 4.67
CA THR A 240 5.05 12.62 4.67
C THR A 240 4.71 11.15 4.41
N PHE A 241 5.73 10.35 4.12
CA PHE A 241 5.64 8.90 3.93
C PHE A 241 6.82 8.17 4.57
N LEU A 242 6.58 6.88 4.85
CA LEU A 242 7.57 5.97 5.41
C LEU A 242 7.49 4.63 4.68
N ALA A 243 8.63 4.11 4.26
CA ALA A 243 8.76 2.75 3.77
C ALA A 243 9.55 1.90 4.75
N MET A 244 9.12 0.68 4.96
CA MET A 244 9.68 -0.25 5.95
C MET A 244 9.92 -1.62 5.33
N ARG A 245 11.04 -2.22 5.71
CA ARG A 245 11.34 -3.63 5.44
C ARG A 245 11.41 -4.37 6.77
N SER A 246 10.59 -5.38 6.92
CA SER A 246 10.54 -6.23 8.11
C SER A 246 10.67 -7.71 7.75
N GLU A 247 11.19 -8.51 8.67
CA GLU A 247 11.34 -9.96 8.50
C GLU A 247 10.57 -10.73 9.59
N LYS A 248 9.91 -11.81 9.19
CA LYS A 248 9.40 -12.83 10.10
C LYS A 248 10.54 -13.80 10.44
N ARG A 249 11.03 -13.77 11.68
CA ARG A 249 12.09 -14.64 12.16
C ARG A 249 11.56 -15.82 13.00
#